data_96c99dfabbcfdb27c7c43130b86de312
#
_entry.id   96c99dfabbcfdb27c7c43130b86de312
#
_cell.length_a   1.000
_cell.length_b   1.000
_cell.length_c   1.000
_cell.angle_alpha   90.00
_cell.angle_beta   90.00
_cell.angle_gamma   90.00
#
_symmetry.space_group_name_H-M   'P 1'
#
loop_
_entity.id
_entity.type
_entity.pdbx_description
1 polymer ?
#
loop_
_entity_poly.entity_id
_entity_poly.type
_entity_poly.pdbx_seq_one_letter_code
_entity_poly.pdbx_strand_id
1 'polypeptide(L)'
;MPTMNQLLKSPRKTKTRTVGTPALQGCPQKKVSCIKLLIRSPKKPNSGERKIARVKMPNGQRLLVYIPGEKHSIAEHASVLIQGGKTKDLPGFKYKIIRGALDAKPTADRKRARSLFGVKKPKEHSNLNSSPRRQNLRARKKKKNED
;
A
#
# COMPACT_ATOMS: atom_id res chain seq x y z
N MET A 1 40.87 9.65 -0.16
CA MET A 1 40.63 9.53 -1.63
C MET A 1 41.79 8.79 -2.26
N PRO A 2 41.57 7.89 -3.22
CA PRO A 2 42.66 7.24 -3.91
C PRO A 2 43.44 8.26 -4.77
N THR A 3 44.79 8.08 -4.83
CA THR A 3 45.63 8.89 -5.69
C THR A 3 45.52 8.45 -7.16
N MET A 4 45.98 9.30 -8.10
CA MET A 4 45.94 8.96 -9.52
C MET A 4 46.73 7.67 -9.83
N ASN A 5 47.89 7.49 -9.23
CA ASN A 5 48.69 6.26 -9.39
C ASN A 5 47.99 5.01 -8.87
N GLN A 6 47.19 5.12 -7.81
CA GLN A 6 46.35 4.01 -7.32
C GLN A 6 45.22 3.69 -8.28
N LEU A 7 44.62 4.71 -8.91
CA LEU A 7 43.54 4.52 -9.88
C LEU A 7 44.01 3.92 -11.20
N LEU A 8 45.24 4.19 -11.62
CA LEU A 8 45.87 3.54 -12.79
C LEU A 8 46.06 2.04 -12.57
N LYS A 9 46.46 1.62 -11.36
CA LYS A 9 46.64 0.20 -11.02
C LYS A 9 45.32 -0.52 -10.70
N SER A 10 44.38 0.15 -10.10
CA SER A 10 43.09 -0.43 -9.67
C SER A 10 41.93 0.52 -10.00
N PRO A 11 41.18 0.24 -11.07
CA PRO A 11 40.01 1.05 -11.41
C PRO A 11 38.97 1.05 -10.30
N ARG A 12 38.19 2.11 -10.20
CA ARG A 12 37.11 2.23 -9.20
C ARG A 12 36.07 1.13 -9.39
N LYS A 13 35.82 0.35 -8.33
CA LYS A 13 34.72 -0.62 -8.31
C LYS A 13 33.43 0.12 -7.99
N THR A 14 32.43 -0.01 -8.85
CA THR A 14 31.08 0.48 -8.59
C THR A 14 30.44 -0.32 -7.46
N LYS A 15 29.78 0.38 -6.53
CA LYS A 15 29.04 -0.29 -5.44
C LYS A 15 27.84 -1.04 -6.03
N THR A 16 27.79 -2.35 -5.84
CA THR A 16 26.60 -3.15 -6.20
C THR A 16 25.46 -2.82 -5.25
N ARG A 17 24.30 -2.48 -5.80
CA ARG A 17 23.11 -2.18 -5.03
C ARG A 17 22.53 -3.48 -4.47
N THR A 18 22.55 -3.64 -3.14
CA THR A 18 21.90 -4.78 -2.48
C THR A 18 20.37 -4.66 -2.56
N VAL A 19 19.71 -5.73 -3.00
CA VAL A 19 18.26 -5.78 -3.09
C VAL A 19 17.67 -5.78 -1.67
N GLY A 20 16.91 -4.75 -1.33
CA GLY A 20 16.28 -4.62 0.00
C GLY A 20 15.15 -5.63 0.25
N THR A 21 14.58 -6.21 -0.79
CA THR A 21 13.40 -7.10 -0.76
C THR A 21 13.62 -8.37 -1.60
N PRO A 22 14.53 -9.27 -1.19
CA PRO A 22 14.93 -10.43 -2.00
C PRO A 22 13.76 -11.37 -2.32
N ALA A 23 12.77 -11.53 -1.44
CA ALA A 23 11.66 -12.44 -1.68
C ALA A 23 10.74 -12.01 -2.84
N LEU A 24 10.73 -10.75 -3.22
CA LEU A 24 9.96 -10.29 -4.37
C LEU A 24 10.63 -10.62 -5.72
N GLN A 25 11.93 -10.97 -5.73
CA GLN A 25 12.65 -11.39 -6.95
C GLN A 25 12.52 -10.38 -8.11
N GLY A 26 12.66 -9.09 -7.81
CA GLY A 26 12.52 -8.02 -8.80
C GLY A 26 11.09 -7.60 -9.14
N CYS A 27 10.07 -8.33 -8.69
CA CYS A 27 8.68 -7.93 -8.90
C CYS A 27 8.28 -6.80 -7.95
N PRO A 28 7.44 -5.83 -8.37
CA PRO A 28 6.97 -4.77 -7.49
C PRO A 28 6.03 -5.28 -6.39
N GLN A 29 5.19 -6.26 -6.69
CA GLN A 29 4.28 -6.92 -5.75
C GLN A 29 4.21 -8.42 -6.04
N LYS A 30 3.78 -9.21 -5.04
CA LYS A 30 3.48 -10.64 -5.20
C LYS A 30 2.22 -11.05 -4.42
N LYS A 31 1.42 -11.93 -5.02
CA LYS A 31 0.30 -12.58 -4.34
C LYS A 31 0.83 -13.69 -3.43
N VAL A 32 0.34 -13.75 -2.20
CA VAL A 32 0.75 -14.70 -1.17
C VAL A 32 -0.45 -15.16 -0.34
N SER A 33 -0.35 -16.33 0.30
CA SER A 33 -1.38 -16.82 1.22
C SER A 33 -1.00 -16.47 2.68
N CYS A 34 -1.95 -15.98 3.44
CA CYS A 34 -1.79 -15.75 4.88
C CYS A 34 -1.85 -17.09 5.63
N ILE A 35 -0.85 -17.39 6.46
CA ILE A 35 -0.86 -18.60 7.29
C ILE A 35 -1.47 -18.31 8.66
N LYS A 36 -0.98 -17.25 9.33
CA LYS A 36 -1.38 -16.89 10.68
C LYS A 36 -1.26 -15.39 10.90
N LEU A 37 -2.17 -14.84 11.68
CA LEU A 37 -2.12 -13.46 12.13
C LEU A 37 -1.45 -13.40 13.49
N LEU A 38 -0.60 -12.41 13.71
CA LEU A 38 0.17 -12.24 14.91
C LEU A 38 0.18 -10.76 15.31
N ILE A 39 0.51 -10.52 16.56
CA ILE A 39 0.70 -9.18 17.11
C ILE A 39 2.14 -9.07 17.58
N ARG A 40 2.75 -7.92 17.44
CA ARG A 40 4.12 -7.67 17.88
C ARG A 40 4.28 -6.25 18.41
N SER A 41 4.99 -6.13 19.51
CA SER A 41 5.37 -4.84 20.08
C SER A 41 6.46 -4.17 19.22
N PRO A 42 6.41 -2.85 19.06
CA PRO A 42 7.43 -2.08 18.35
C PRO A 42 8.72 -1.97 19.18
N LYS A 43 9.80 -1.50 18.55
CA LYS A 43 11.02 -1.14 19.30
C LYS A 43 10.82 0.16 20.09
N LYS A 44 11.57 0.32 21.20
CA LYS A 44 11.68 1.61 21.89
C LYS A 44 12.14 2.73 20.93
N PRO A 45 11.65 3.98 21.06
CA PRO A 45 10.82 4.54 22.12
C PRO A 45 9.30 4.34 21.93
N ASN A 46 8.85 3.67 20.86
CA ASN A 46 7.43 3.52 20.54
C ASN A 46 6.79 2.39 21.37
N SER A 47 5.52 2.56 21.69
CA SER A 47 4.65 1.59 22.33
C SER A 47 3.43 1.28 21.45
N GLY A 48 2.60 0.35 21.88
CA GLY A 48 1.41 -0.07 21.15
C GLY A 48 1.68 -1.24 20.19
N GLU A 49 0.75 -2.14 20.15
CA GLU A 49 0.84 -3.37 19.39
C GLU A 49 0.67 -3.15 17.88
N ARG A 50 1.46 -3.86 17.10
CA ARG A 50 1.40 -3.83 15.62
C ARG A 50 0.91 -5.18 15.12
N LYS A 51 -0.10 -5.14 14.22
CA LYS A 51 -0.64 -6.32 13.56
C LYS A 51 0.27 -6.75 12.41
N ILE A 52 0.62 -8.02 12.41
CA ILE A 52 1.49 -8.65 11.41
C ILE A 52 0.87 -9.93 10.92
N ALA A 53 1.26 -10.37 9.74
CA ALA A 53 0.86 -11.65 9.18
C ALA A 53 2.08 -12.51 8.87
N ARG A 54 2.01 -13.80 9.16
CA ARG A 54 2.93 -14.80 8.60
C ARG A 54 2.31 -15.29 7.30
N VAL A 55 3.04 -15.12 6.20
CA VAL A 55 2.54 -15.49 4.87
C VAL A 55 3.44 -16.54 4.22
N LYS A 56 2.85 -17.35 3.33
CA LYS A 56 3.54 -18.34 2.50
C LYS A 56 3.61 -17.80 1.07
N MET A 57 4.81 -17.73 0.54
CA MET A 57 5.08 -17.40 -0.85
C MET A 57 4.81 -18.58 -1.77
N PRO A 58 4.58 -18.38 -3.08
CA PRO A 58 4.45 -19.46 -4.06
C PRO A 58 5.66 -20.40 -4.10
N ASN A 59 6.86 -19.88 -3.81
CA ASN A 59 8.10 -20.66 -3.72
C ASN A 59 8.26 -21.43 -2.39
N GLY A 60 7.23 -21.50 -1.54
CA GLY A 60 7.27 -22.18 -0.25
C GLY A 60 7.87 -21.36 0.91
N GLN A 61 8.58 -20.29 0.64
CA GLN A 61 9.20 -19.44 1.67
C GLN A 61 8.15 -18.80 2.58
N ARG A 62 8.41 -18.78 3.88
CA ARG A 62 7.56 -18.11 4.87
C ARG A 62 8.15 -16.76 5.25
N LEU A 63 7.32 -15.71 5.25
CA LEU A 63 7.71 -14.34 5.54
C LEU A 63 6.82 -13.73 6.63
N LEU A 64 7.38 -12.77 7.37
CA LEU A 64 6.63 -11.89 8.26
C LEU A 64 6.37 -10.57 7.53
N VAL A 65 5.12 -10.16 7.49
CA VAL A 65 4.65 -8.99 6.75
C VAL A 65 3.83 -8.09 7.65
N TYR A 66 4.05 -6.79 7.57
CA TYR A 66 3.30 -5.81 8.35
C TYR A 66 1.95 -5.51 7.69
N ILE A 67 0.90 -5.41 8.50
CA ILE A 67 -0.45 -5.00 8.06
C ILE A 67 -0.63 -3.51 8.36
N PRO A 68 -0.63 -2.63 7.35
CA PRO A 68 -0.81 -1.20 7.58
C PRO A 68 -2.29 -0.85 7.83
N GLY A 69 -2.50 0.23 8.56
CA GLY A 69 -3.83 0.78 8.82
C GLY A 69 -4.56 0.13 9.99
N GLU A 70 -5.78 0.58 10.21
CA GLU A 70 -6.65 0.17 11.29
C GLU A 70 -7.58 -0.96 10.85
N LYS A 71 -8.17 -1.69 11.81
CA LYS A 71 -9.27 -2.66 11.63
C LYS A 71 -9.13 -3.49 10.34
N HIS A 72 -8.30 -4.52 10.35
CA HIS A 72 -8.23 -5.44 9.20
C HIS A 72 -9.22 -6.60 9.36
N SER A 73 -9.68 -7.12 8.23
CA SER A 73 -10.56 -8.28 8.13
C SER A 73 -9.89 -9.46 7.40
N ILE A 74 -8.56 -9.52 7.46
CA ILE A 74 -7.80 -10.61 6.83
C ILE A 74 -7.98 -11.84 7.72
N ALA A 75 -8.41 -12.95 7.12
CA ALA A 75 -8.52 -14.24 7.78
C ALA A 75 -7.26 -15.11 7.53
N GLU A 76 -7.15 -16.21 8.23
CA GLU A 76 -6.19 -17.27 7.90
C GLU A 76 -6.53 -17.85 6.52
N HIS A 77 -5.52 -18.28 5.79
CA HIS A 77 -5.60 -18.78 4.42
C HIS A 77 -6.04 -17.75 3.36
N ALA A 78 -6.35 -16.51 3.74
CA ALA A 78 -6.70 -15.46 2.79
C ALA A 78 -5.56 -15.16 1.81
N SER A 79 -5.93 -14.85 0.57
CA SER A 79 -4.99 -14.37 -0.46
C SER A 79 -4.74 -12.87 -0.30
N VAL A 80 -3.49 -12.47 -0.14
CA VAL A 80 -3.12 -11.05 0.02
C VAL A 80 -2.01 -10.65 -0.95
N LEU A 81 -1.97 -9.38 -1.29
CA LEU A 81 -0.92 -8.80 -2.11
C LEU A 81 0.11 -8.11 -1.20
N ILE A 82 1.38 -8.45 -1.37
CA ILE A 82 2.48 -7.84 -0.61
C ILE A 82 3.36 -6.98 -1.50
N GLN A 83 3.93 -5.94 -0.90
CA GLN A 83 4.95 -5.09 -1.50
C GLN A 83 6.15 -4.92 -0.58
N GLY A 84 7.25 -4.46 -1.14
CA GLY A 84 8.42 -4.06 -0.35
C GLY A 84 8.15 -2.79 0.46
N GLY A 85 8.75 -2.69 1.61
CA GLY A 85 8.68 -1.51 2.46
C GLY A 85 9.09 -1.82 3.90
N LYS A 86 10.17 -1.21 4.35
CA LYS A 86 10.62 -1.33 5.74
C LYS A 86 9.68 -0.58 6.68
N THR A 87 9.40 -1.17 7.83
CA THR A 87 8.68 -0.50 8.92
C THR A 87 9.69 -0.13 9.99
N LYS A 88 9.82 1.17 10.30
CA LYS A 88 10.81 1.67 11.28
C LYS A 88 10.58 1.09 12.67
N ASP A 89 9.32 0.89 13.05
CA ASP A 89 8.91 0.38 14.37
C ASP A 89 9.18 -1.11 14.56
N LEU A 90 9.28 -1.87 13.47
CA LEU A 90 9.43 -3.31 13.50
C LEU A 90 10.74 -3.74 12.81
N PRO A 91 11.82 -3.95 13.55
CA PRO A 91 13.07 -4.44 12.99
C PRO A 91 12.88 -5.79 12.29
N GLY A 92 13.48 -5.95 11.11
CA GLY A 92 13.40 -7.19 10.33
C GLY A 92 12.20 -7.29 9.38
N PHE A 93 11.21 -6.40 9.46
CA PHE A 93 10.06 -6.39 8.55
C PHE A 93 10.39 -5.61 7.28
N LYS A 94 10.57 -6.31 6.17
CA LYS A 94 10.91 -5.74 4.85
C LYS A 94 9.72 -5.64 3.91
N TYR A 95 8.56 -6.14 4.30
CA TYR A 95 7.36 -6.27 3.45
C TYR A 95 6.12 -5.75 4.15
N LYS A 96 5.17 -5.24 3.37
CA LYS A 96 3.87 -4.72 3.83
C LYS A 96 2.75 -5.31 2.98
N ILE A 97 1.58 -5.53 3.57
CA ILE A 97 0.36 -5.88 2.83
C ILE A 97 -0.22 -4.63 2.17
N ILE A 98 -0.71 -4.77 0.95
CA ILE A 98 -1.46 -3.73 0.24
C ILE A 98 -2.93 -3.86 0.63
N ARG A 99 -3.49 -2.80 1.23
CA ARG A 99 -4.91 -2.75 1.58
C ARG A 99 -5.75 -2.40 0.34
N GLY A 100 -6.97 -2.91 0.28
CA GLY A 100 -7.88 -2.68 -0.85
C GLY A 100 -7.61 -3.57 -2.06
N ALA A 101 -6.76 -4.59 -1.92
CA ALA A 101 -6.47 -5.58 -2.97
C ALA A 101 -6.71 -6.99 -2.46
N LEU A 102 -7.28 -7.85 -3.29
CA LEU A 102 -7.65 -9.23 -2.94
C LEU A 102 -8.51 -9.26 -1.66
N ASP A 103 -8.21 -10.15 -0.71
CA ASP A 103 -8.97 -10.30 0.52
C ASP A 103 -8.64 -9.24 1.60
N ALA A 104 -7.61 -8.42 1.38
CA ALA A 104 -7.25 -7.33 2.28
C ALA A 104 -8.14 -6.09 2.04
N LYS A 105 -9.32 -6.06 2.66
CA LYS A 105 -10.27 -4.95 2.54
C LYS A 105 -9.63 -3.59 2.88
N PRO A 106 -10.08 -2.48 2.25
CA PRO A 106 -9.62 -1.14 2.60
C PRO A 106 -9.96 -0.80 4.05
N THR A 107 -9.31 0.22 4.60
CA THR A 107 -9.65 0.73 5.94
C THR A 107 -10.96 1.50 5.87
N ALA A 108 -11.96 1.08 6.64
CA ALA A 108 -13.24 1.79 6.71
C ALA A 108 -13.07 3.22 7.25
N ASP A 109 -13.95 4.11 6.85
CA ASP A 109 -14.13 5.48 7.39
C ASP A 109 -12.90 6.40 7.34
N ARG A 110 -11.87 6.04 6.60
CA ARG A 110 -10.67 6.85 6.51
C ARG A 110 -10.82 7.99 5.52
N LYS A 111 -10.70 9.23 6.01
CA LYS A 111 -10.84 10.47 5.23
C LYS A 111 -9.51 11.01 4.68
N ARG A 112 -8.39 10.85 5.42
CA ARG A 112 -7.04 11.34 5.03
C ARG A 112 -6.13 10.20 4.60
N ALA A 113 -5.22 10.46 3.66
CA ALA A 113 -4.27 9.48 3.12
C ALA A 113 -4.95 8.19 2.61
N ARG A 114 -6.10 8.32 1.96
CA ARG A 114 -6.98 7.22 1.57
C ARG A 114 -6.30 6.19 0.68
N SER A 115 -5.55 6.63 -0.32
CA SER A 115 -4.86 5.75 -1.28
C SER A 115 -3.87 4.78 -0.62
N LEU A 116 -3.19 5.21 0.47
CA LEU A 116 -2.27 4.34 1.22
C LEU A 116 -2.97 3.15 1.85
N PHE A 117 -4.28 3.22 2.07
CA PHE A 117 -5.09 2.20 2.73
C PHE A 117 -6.17 1.64 1.83
N GLY A 118 -6.06 1.88 0.51
CA GLY A 118 -6.97 1.33 -0.49
C GLY A 118 -8.37 1.92 -0.50
N VAL A 119 -8.60 3.07 0.15
CA VAL A 119 -9.93 3.69 0.26
C VAL A 119 -10.22 4.53 -0.98
N LYS A 120 -11.31 4.22 -1.68
CA LYS A 120 -11.78 4.98 -2.83
C LYS A 120 -12.31 6.37 -2.41
N LYS A 121 -12.28 7.34 -3.31
CA LYS A 121 -12.94 8.63 -3.11
C LYS A 121 -14.44 8.39 -2.91
N PRO A 122 -15.09 8.98 -1.87
CA PRO A 122 -16.53 8.92 -1.75
C PRO A 122 -17.14 9.46 -3.05
N LYS A 123 -18.06 8.72 -3.62
CA LYS A 123 -18.90 9.26 -4.68
C LYS A 123 -19.79 10.28 -3.99
N GLU A 124 -19.52 11.55 -4.17
CA GLU A 124 -20.54 12.57 -3.94
C GLU A 124 -21.68 12.16 -4.85
N HIS A 125 -22.86 11.88 -4.24
CA HIS A 125 -24.09 11.83 -5.01
C HIS A 125 -24.18 13.22 -5.64
N SER A 126 -23.71 13.34 -6.86
CA SER A 126 -23.96 14.51 -7.67
C SER A 126 -25.49 14.55 -7.83
N ASN A 127 -26.15 15.30 -6.96
CA ASN A 127 -27.44 15.85 -7.28
C ASN A 127 -27.23 16.67 -8.55
N LEU A 128 -27.25 15.98 -9.69
CA LEU A 128 -27.11 16.55 -11.03
C LEU A 128 -28.24 17.54 -11.35
N ASN A 129 -29.18 17.77 -10.41
CA ASN A 129 -30.30 18.69 -10.53
C ASN A 129 -30.08 20.07 -9.86
N SER A 130 -28.96 20.33 -9.21
CA SER A 130 -28.81 21.56 -8.39
C SER A 130 -27.74 22.54 -8.84
N SER A 131 -27.35 22.55 -10.13
CA SER A 131 -26.66 23.75 -10.62
C SER A 131 -27.71 24.74 -11.13
N PRO A 132 -27.88 25.89 -10.48
CA PRO A 132 -28.90 26.89 -10.86
C PRO A 132 -28.75 27.36 -12.31
N ARG A 133 -27.54 27.28 -12.86
CA ARG A 133 -27.23 27.60 -14.27
C ARG A 133 -27.88 26.66 -15.26
N ARG A 134 -28.00 25.34 -14.96
CA ARG A 134 -28.64 24.35 -15.85
C ARG A 134 -30.15 24.38 -15.77
N GLN A 135 -30.72 24.71 -14.62
CA GLN A 135 -32.17 24.90 -14.46
C GLN A 135 -32.66 26.11 -15.25
N ASN A 136 -31.94 27.22 -15.22
CA ASN A 136 -32.26 28.42 -16.00
C ASN A 136 -32.15 28.19 -17.51
N LEU A 137 -31.25 27.35 -17.98
CA LEU A 137 -31.14 27.03 -19.42
C LEU A 137 -32.28 26.11 -19.90
N ARG A 138 -32.75 25.19 -19.06
CA ARG A 138 -33.92 24.34 -19.38
C ARG A 138 -35.22 25.14 -19.35
N ALA A 139 -35.38 26.06 -18.39
CA ALA A 139 -36.54 26.96 -18.32
C ALA A 139 -36.61 27.90 -19.54
N ARG A 140 -35.46 28.45 -19.97
CA ARG A 140 -35.41 29.29 -21.18
C ARG A 140 -35.70 28.53 -22.46
N LYS A 141 -35.28 27.25 -22.59
CA LYS A 141 -35.62 26.42 -23.73
C LYS A 141 -37.10 26.04 -23.81
N LYS A 142 -37.72 25.84 -22.64
CA LYS A 142 -39.17 25.51 -22.58
C LYS A 142 -40.04 26.68 -22.99
N LYS A 143 -39.70 27.91 -22.54
CA LYS A 143 -40.41 29.13 -22.99
C LYS A 143 -40.28 29.46 -24.47
N LYS A 144 -39.20 29.03 -25.11
CA LYS A 144 -38.95 29.30 -26.56
C LYS A 144 -39.64 28.30 -27.48
N ASN A 145 -40.23 27.24 -26.97
CA ASN A 145 -40.97 26.21 -27.69
C ASN A 145 -42.48 26.34 -27.50
N GLU A 146 -42.95 27.30 -26.65
CA GLU A 146 -44.33 27.57 -26.37
C GLU A 146 -44.83 28.91 -27.04
N ASP A 147 -43.92 29.67 -27.65
CA ASP A 147 -44.16 30.81 -28.56
C ASP A 147 -43.89 30.39 -30.03
#